data_771fdf64bd9d195efd87d8a7e2ee4984
#
_entry.id   771fdf64bd9d195efd87d8a7e2ee4984
#
_cell.length_a   1.000
_cell.length_b   1.000
_cell.length_c   1.000
_cell.angle_alpha   90.00
_cell.angle_beta   90.00
_cell.angle_gamma   90.00
#
_symmetry.space_group_name_H-M   'P 1'
#
loop_
_entity.id
_entity.type
_entity.pdbx_description
1 polymer ?
#
loop_
_entity_poly.entity_id
_entity_poly.type
_entity_poly.pdbx_seq_one_letter_code
_entity_poly.pdbx_strand_id
1 'polypeptide(L)'
;MDEGWREPGWLARQYGPAVFRLAYARTGSRTDAEDIMQEVFVRLLRAKPEFTDREHARAWLLRVAANCANDWFRALWRRREEPLSPTLPAPDGPEQGGLVEAVLALPPKYRAVVHLYYYEELSVAEIAAILGKSQGGVKSRLFRARGLLREWMEADKDVRHGL
;
A
#
# COMPACT_ATOMS: atom_id res chain seq x y z
N MET A 1 8.95 -24.54 20.75
CA MET A 1 9.13 -23.18 21.14
C MET A 1 9.24 -22.28 19.95
N ASP A 2 8.44 -21.27 19.99
CA ASP A 2 8.05 -20.49 18.84
C ASP A 2 8.94 -19.30 18.51
N GLU A 3 10.24 -19.52 18.44
CA GLU A 3 11.11 -18.43 18.02
C GLU A 3 11.43 -18.45 16.52
N GLY A 4 10.93 -19.46 15.81
CA GLY A 4 11.13 -19.57 14.37
C GLY A 4 10.53 -18.43 13.57
N TRP A 5 9.55 -17.73 14.13
CA TRP A 5 8.94 -16.59 13.46
C TRP A 5 9.89 -15.40 13.29
N ARG A 6 10.97 -15.35 14.06
CA ARG A 6 11.98 -14.28 13.91
C ARG A 6 12.93 -14.51 12.75
N GLU A 7 12.92 -15.70 12.19
CA GLU A 7 13.76 -16.01 11.04
C GLU A 7 13.34 -15.21 9.81
N PRO A 8 14.29 -14.60 9.09
CA PRO A 8 13.94 -13.82 7.90
C PRO A 8 13.14 -14.60 6.88
N GLY A 9 13.42 -15.88 6.70
CA GLY A 9 12.67 -16.72 5.78
C GLY A 9 11.21 -16.89 6.19
N TRP A 10 10.97 -17.06 7.49
CA TRP A 10 9.59 -17.15 8.00
C TRP A 10 8.85 -15.84 7.78
N LEU A 11 9.51 -14.72 8.12
CA LEU A 11 8.92 -13.38 7.97
C LEU A 11 8.59 -13.09 6.51
N ALA A 12 9.49 -13.49 5.59
CA ALA A 12 9.24 -13.31 4.16
C ALA A 12 8.03 -14.11 3.68
N ARG A 13 7.90 -15.35 4.11
CA ARG A 13 6.77 -16.19 3.74
C ARG A 13 5.45 -15.68 4.32
N GLN A 14 5.48 -15.27 5.58
CA GLN A 14 4.28 -14.83 6.29
C GLN A 14 3.83 -13.44 5.88
N TYR A 15 4.75 -12.49 5.81
CA TYR A 15 4.43 -11.08 5.61
C TYR A 15 4.83 -10.53 4.24
N GLY A 16 5.56 -11.32 3.43
CA GLY A 16 5.91 -10.93 2.07
C GLY A 16 4.68 -10.55 1.24
N PRO A 17 3.61 -11.35 1.27
CA PRO A 17 2.39 -10.98 0.55
C PRO A 17 1.80 -9.64 0.98
N ALA A 18 1.76 -9.33 2.27
CA ALA A 18 1.26 -8.04 2.76
C ALA A 18 2.15 -6.88 2.31
N VAL A 19 3.47 -7.06 2.36
CA VAL A 19 4.44 -6.08 1.88
C VAL A 19 4.23 -5.83 0.38
N PHE A 20 4.12 -6.90 -0.40
CA PHE A 20 3.86 -6.79 -1.84
C PHE A 20 2.55 -6.03 -2.11
N ARG A 21 1.48 -6.40 -1.41
CA ARG A 21 0.17 -5.77 -1.61
C ARG A 21 0.19 -4.27 -1.32
N LEU A 22 0.86 -3.85 -0.24
CA LEU A 22 0.99 -2.42 0.05
C LEU A 22 1.81 -1.71 -1.04
N ALA A 23 2.92 -2.30 -1.44
CA ALA A 23 3.74 -1.74 -2.52
C ALA A 23 2.95 -1.64 -3.82
N TYR A 24 2.17 -2.66 -4.15
CA TYR A 24 1.32 -2.66 -5.34
C TYR A 24 0.21 -1.60 -5.24
N ALA A 25 -0.42 -1.47 -4.07
CA ALA A 25 -1.43 -0.44 -3.85
C ALA A 25 -0.87 0.96 -4.09
N ARG A 26 0.40 1.19 -3.70
CA ARG A 26 1.06 2.48 -3.87
C ARG A 26 1.53 2.72 -5.29
N THR A 27 2.17 1.73 -5.93
CA THR A 27 2.82 1.93 -7.24
C THR A 27 1.92 1.60 -8.42
N GLY A 28 0.98 0.68 -8.24
CA GLY A 28 0.16 0.18 -9.34
C GLY A 28 0.91 -0.71 -10.34
N SER A 29 2.14 -1.09 -10.02
CA SER A 29 3.01 -1.87 -10.90
C SER A 29 3.51 -3.10 -10.18
N ARG A 30 3.31 -4.28 -10.77
CA ARG A 30 3.80 -5.55 -10.20
C ARG A 30 5.31 -5.58 -10.12
N THR A 31 5.98 -5.14 -11.18
CA THR A 31 7.45 -5.13 -11.24
C THR A 31 8.01 -4.24 -10.14
N ASP A 32 7.49 -3.03 -9.99
CA ASP A 32 7.96 -2.11 -8.96
C ASP A 32 7.61 -2.60 -7.56
N ALA A 33 6.44 -3.22 -7.39
CA ALA A 33 6.04 -3.80 -6.11
C ALA A 33 6.96 -4.97 -5.71
N GLU A 34 7.36 -5.81 -6.66
CA GLU A 34 8.31 -6.89 -6.42
C GLU A 34 9.69 -6.33 -6.03
N ASP A 35 10.14 -5.28 -6.70
CA ASP A 35 11.41 -4.63 -6.38
C ASP A 35 11.38 -4.04 -4.98
N ILE A 36 10.28 -3.40 -4.60
CA ILE A 36 10.09 -2.86 -3.25
C ILE A 36 10.09 -3.99 -2.22
N MET A 37 9.38 -5.08 -2.49
CA MET A 37 9.35 -6.23 -1.59
C MET A 37 10.75 -6.79 -1.36
N GLN A 38 11.54 -6.94 -2.41
CA GLN A 38 12.92 -7.39 -2.30
C GLN A 38 13.76 -6.43 -1.46
N GLU A 39 13.61 -5.12 -1.69
CA GLU A 39 14.33 -4.11 -0.93
C GLU A 39 13.99 -4.15 0.56
N VAL A 40 12.71 -4.37 0.89
CA VAL A 40 12.28 -4.50 2.29
C VAL A 40 13.02 -5.63 2.99
N PHE A 41 13.12 -6.79 2.33
CA PHE A 41 13.79 -7.95 2.94
C PHE A 41 15.31 -7.83 2.94
N VAL A 42 15.89 -7.11 1.98
CA VAL A 42 17.31 -6.75 2.05
C VAL A 42 17.58 -5.87 3.26
N ARG A 43 16.72 -4.87 3.51
CA ARG A 43 16.86 -4.00 4.68
C ARG A 43 16.68 -4.77 6.00
N LEU A 44 15.76 -5.75 6.01
CA LEU A 44 15.60 -6.62 7.17
C LEU A 44 16.90 -7.37 7.49
N LEU A 45 17.53 -7.93 6.48
CA LEU A 45 18.78 -8.68 6.65
C LEU A 45 19.93 -7.79 7.11
N ARG A 46 19.97 -6.54 6.66
CA ARG A 46 21.02 -5.59 7.04
C ARG A 46 20.80 -5.02 8.45
N ALA A 47 19.58 -4.61 8.76
CA ALA A 47 19.27 -3.93 10.01
C ALA A 47 19.19 -4.89 11.20
N LYS A 48 18.79 -6.14 10.97
CA LYS A 48 18.60 -7.16 12.01
C LYS A 48 17.82 -6.62 13.21
N PRO A 49 16.62 -6.05 12.99
CA PRO A 49 15.88 -5.47 14.10
C PRO A 49 15.43 -6.54 15.10
N GLU A 50 15.34 -6.16 16.37
CA GLU A 50 14.79 -7.04 17.39
C GLU A 50 13.30 -6.75 17.53
N PHE A 51 12.50 -7.77 17.27
CA PHE A 51 11.05 -7.64 17.36
C PHE A 51 10.55 -8.21 18.67
N THR A 52 9.65 -7.47 19.33
CA THR A 52 9.02 -7.92 20.59
C THR A 52 7.98 -9.00 20.35
N ASP A 53 7.27 -8.90 19.21
CA ASP A 53 6.24 -9.86 18.83
C ASP A 53 6.05 -9.82 17.30
N ARG A 54 5.15 -10.68 16.80
CA ARG A 54 4.88 -10.78 15.37
C ARG A 54 4.24 -9.51 14.81
N GLU A 55 3.39 -8.87 15.58
CA GLU A 55 2.74 -7.62 15.16
C GLU A 55 3.75 -6.50 14.98
N HIS A 56 4.73 -6.41 15.87
CA HIS A 56 5.83 -5.47 15.76
C HIS A 56 6.62 -5.73 14.47
N ALA A 57 6.92 -6.99 14.18
CA ALA A 57 7.63 -7.37 12.94
C ALA A 57 6.84 -6.97 11.70
N ARG A 58 5.54 -7.27 11.68
CA ARG A 58 4.66 -6.90 10.57
C ARG A 58 4.63 -5.39 10.36
N ALA A 59 4.46 -4.64 11.42
CA ALA A 59 4.40 -3.18 11.36
C ALA A 59 5.73 -2.61 10.82
N TRP A 60 6.86 -3.13 11.25
CA TRP A 60 8.17 -2.70 10.78
C TRP A 60 8.32 -2.95 9.28
N LEU A 61 7.96 -4.14 8.83
CA LEU A 61 8.06 -4.50 7.40
C LEU A 61 7.16 -3.60 6.54
N LEU A 62 5.93 -3.35 6.99
CA LEU A 62 5.01 -2.47 6.27
C LEU A 62 5.48 -1.02 6.27
N ARG A 63 6.07 -0.55 7.36
CA ARG A 63 6.65 0.79 7.43
C ARG A 63 7.82 0.93 6.44
N VAL A 64 8.69 -0.06 6.37
CA VAL A 64 9.79 -0.03 5.41
C VAL A 64 9.25 -0.05 3.98
N ALA A 65 8.22 -0.85 3.72
CA ALA A 65 7.55 -0.88 2.40
C ALA A 65 6.98 0.49 2.04
N ALA A 66 6.32 1.17 2.98
CA ALA A 66 5.78 2.51 2.78
C ALA A 66 6.89 3.52 2.46
N ASN A 67 8.01 3.44 3.18
CA ASN A 67 9.17 4.30 2.95
C ASN A 67 9.79 4.04 1.58
N CYS A 68 9.93 2.78 1.18
CA CYS A 68 10.43 2.41 -0.14
C CYS A 68 9.51 2.93 -1.25
N ALA A 69 8.20 2.85 -1.06
CA ALA A 69 7.24 3.38 -2.02
C ALA A 69 7.35 4.90 -2.14
N ASN A 70 7.54 5.60 -1.02
CA ASN A 70 7.77 7.04 -1.05
C ASN A 70 9.05 7.39 -1.83
N ASP A 71 10.13 6.64 -1.64
CA ASP A 71 11.38 6.83 -2.38
C ASP A 71 11.16 6.56 -3.87
N TRP A 72 10.38 5.54 -4.21
CA TRP A 72 10.04 5.21 -5.59
C TRP A 72 9.31 6.38 -6.27
N PHE A 73 8.34 6.98 -5.58
CA PHE A 73 7.61 8.14 -6.11
C PHE A 73 8.53 9.34 -6.32
N ARG A 74 9.42 9.62 -5.36
CA ARG A 74 10.39 10.71 -5.50
C ARG A 74 11.33 10.49 -6.69
N ALA A 75 11.77 9.25 -6.90
CA ALA A 75 12.62 8.90 -8.04
C ALA A 75 11.86 9.05 -9.36
N LEU A 76 10.59 8.63 -9.39
CA LEU A 76 9.73 8.77 -10.57
C LEU A 76 9.56 10.23 -10.96
N TRP A 77 9.27 11.10 -9.98
CA TRP A 77 9.13 12.54 -10.22
C TRP A 77 10.42 13.17 -10.74
N ARG A 78 11.57 12.77 -10.22
CA ARG A 78 12.87 13.29 -10.65
C ARG A 78 13.24 12.88 -12.08
N ARG A 79 12.74 11.74 -12.54
CA ARG A 79 13.00 11.25 -13.91
C ARG A 79 12.15 11.97 -14.95
N ARG A 80 11.11 12.66 -14.53
CA ARG A 80 10.22 13.39 -15.43
C ARG A 80 10.70 14.82 -15.58
N GLU A 81 11.16 15.17 -16.79
CA GLU A 81 11.63 16.51 -17.10
C GLU A 81 10.49 17.50 -17.28
N GLU A 82 9.27 17.02 -17.52
CA GLU A 82 8.09 17.86 -17.69
C GLU A 82 7.15 17.72 -16.50
N PRO A 83 6.48 18.83 -16.07
CA PRO A 83 5.45 18.73 -15.06
C PRO A 83 4.25 18.01 -15.65
N LEU A 84 4.30 16.70 -15.63
CA LEU A 84 3.19 15.89 -16.04
C LEU A 84 2.14 15.90 -14.95
N SER A 85 0.87 15.98 -15.35
CA SER A 85 -0.19 15.63 -14.43
C SER A 85 0.13 14.24 -13.85
N PRO A 86 -0.23 13.98 -12.60
CA PRO A 86 0.12 12.70 -11.96
C PRO A 86 -0.68 11.55 -12.57
N THR A 87 -0.41 11.25 -13.82
CA THR A 87 -0.90 10.03 -14.43
C THR A 87 0.02 8.92 -14.01
N LEU A 88 -0.43 8.19 -13.03
CA LEU A 88 0.24 6.97 -12.63
C LEU A 88 0.09 5.95 -13.74
N PRO A 89 1.08 5.06 -13.88
CA PRO A 89 0.92 3.93 -14.80
C PRO A 89 -0.38 3.21 -14.47
N ALA A 90 -1.07 2.76 -15.50
CA ALA A 90 -2.27 1.95 -15.30
C ALA A 90 -1.91 0.73 -14.47
N PRO A 91 -2.73 0.38 -13.46
CA PRO A 91 -2.42 -0.78 -12.63
C PRO A 91 -2.40 -2.06 -13.45
N ASP A 92 -1.37 -2.88 -13.20
CA ASP A 92 -1.25 -4.20 -13.79
C ASP A 92 -2.20 -5.16 -13.08
N GLY A 93 -2.84 -6.01 -13.81
CA GLY A 93 -3.64 -7.07 -13.22
C GLY A 93 -4.93 -7.31 -13.96
N PRO A 94 -5.59 -8.43 -13.69
CA PRO A 94 -6.85 -8.75 -14.34
C PRO A 94 -7.89 -7.71 -13.97
N GLU A 95 -8.66 -7.28 -14.96
CA GLU A 95 -9.78 -6.39 -14.71
C GLU A 95 -10.79 -7.12 -13.85
N GLN A 96 -10.94 -6.63 -12.64
CA GLN A 96 -12.01 -7.07 -11.78
C GLN A 96 -12.95 -5.88 -11.64
N GLY A 97 -14.16 -6.03 -12.15
CA GLY A 97 -15.14 -4.96 -12.08
C GLY A 97 -15.53 -4.59 -10.65
N GLY A 98 -16.14 -3.45 -10.47
CA GLY A 98 -16.72 -3.02 -9.22
C GLY A 98 -15.75 -2.38 -8.24
N LEU A 99 -15.73 -2.88 -7.03
CA LEU A 99 -15.01 -2.24 -5.92
C LEU A 99 -13.49 -2.23 -6.10
N VAL A 100 -12.92 -3.34 -6.60
CA VAL A 100 -11.46 -3.43 -6.83
C VAL A 100 -11.03 -2.39 -7.85
N GLU A 101 -11.77 -2.28 -8.95
CA GLU A 101 -11.50 -1.29 -10.00
C GLU A 101 -11.59 0.14 -9.44
N ALA A 102 -12.59 0.40 -8.60
CA ALA A 102 -12.76 1.70 -7.95
C ALA A 102 -11.57 2.03 -7.04
N VAL A 103 -11.10 1.07 -6.26
CA VAL A 103 -9.94 1.25 -5.38
C VAL A 103 -8.69 1.52 -6.20
N LEU A 104 -8.48 0.78 -7.28
CA LEU A 104 -7.32 0.98 -8.15
C LEU A 104 -7.35 2.33 -8.88
N ALA A 105 -8.53 2.92 -9.05
CA ALA A 105 -8.68 4.25 -9.63
C ALA A 105 -8.37 5.39 -8.65
N LEU A 106 -8.27 5.09 -7.35
CA LEU A 106 -7.93 6.11 -6.34
C LEU A 106 -6.49 6.58 -6.48
N PRO A 107 -6.20 7.83 -6.12
CA PRO A 107 -4.80 8.26 -5.95
C PRO A 107 -4.06 7.35 -4.97
N PRO A 108 -2.74 7.15 -5.17
CA PRO A 108 -1.96 6.19 -4.37
C PRO A 108 -2.05 6.37 -2.87
N LYS A 109 -2.09 7.62 -2.38
CA LYS A 109 -2.19 7.90 -0.94
C LYS A 109 -3.51 7.39 -0.36
N TYR A 110 -4.59 7.40 -1.14
CA TYR A 110 -5.88 6.90 -0.71
C TYR A 110 -5.96 5.38 -0.83
N ARG A 111 -5.36 4.81 -1.87
CA ARG A 111 -5.27 3.35 -2.02
C ARG A 111 -4.57 2.73 -0.82
N ALA A 112 -3.49 3.34 -0.35
CA ALA A 112 -2.73 2.83 0.80
C ALA A 112 -3.59 2.75 2.06
N VAL A 113 -4.29 3.83 2.42
CA VAL A 113 -5.10 3.82 3.65
C VAL A 113 -6.29 2.87 3.54
N VAL A 114 -6.93 2.80 2.39
CA VAL A 114 -8.05 1.89 2.15
C VAL A 114 -7.58 0.44 2.27
N HIS A 115 -6.45 0.13 1.64
CA HIS A 115 -5.88 -1.21 1.69
C HIS A 115 -5.53 -1.63 3.12
N LEU A 116 -4.81 -0.77 3.84
CA LEU A 116 -4.37 -1.08 5.20
C LEU A 116 -5.56 -1.19 6.17
N TYR A 117 -6.56 -0.37 6.01
CA TYR A 117 -7.71 -0.37 6.92
C TYR A 117 -8.66 -1.54 6.65
N TYR A 118 -9.07 -1.71 5.40
CA TYR A 118 -10.11 -2.69 5.04
C TYR A 118 -9.58 -4.07 4.72
N TYR A 119 -8.44 -4.17 4.07
CA TYR A 119 -7.88 -5.46 3.70
C TYR A 119 -6.98 -6.04 4.78
N GLU A 120 -6.03 -5.25 5.26
CA GLU A 120 -5.10 -5.71 6.29
C GLU A 120 -5.68 -5.58 7.70
N GLU A 121 -6.83 -4.98 7.84
CA GLU A 121 -7.57 -4.86 9.10
C GLU A 121 -6.79 -4.16 10.21
N LEU A 122 -6.04 -3.13 9.84
CA LEU A 122 -5.25 -2.36 10.79
C LEU A 122 -6.05 -1.18 11.35
N SER A 123 -5.75 -0.82 12.59
CA SER A 123 -6.36 0.33 13.22
C SER A 123 -5.81 1.63 12.64
N VAL A 124 -6.53 2.73 12.85
CA VAL A 124 -6.04 4.06 12.44
C VAL A 124 -4.68 4.37 13.08
N ALA A 125 -4.49 4.00 14.34
CA ALA A 125 -3.23 4.21 15.05
C ALA A 125 -2.08 3.43 14.38
N GLU A 126 -2.32 2.17 14.03
CA GLU A 126 -1.33 1.34 13.36
C GLU A 126 -0.98 1.88 11.97
N ILE A 127 -1.99 2.30 11.21
CA ILE A 127 -1.79 2.88 9.88
C ILE A 127 -0.99 4.17 9.98
N ALA A 128 -1.31 5.03 10.96
CA ALA A 128 -0.58 6.27 11.20
C ALA A 128 0.91 6.01 11.44
N ALA A 129 1.22 5.02 12.27
CA ALA A 129 2.60 4.62 12.53
C ALA A 129 3.30 4.10 11.27
N ILE A 130 2.63 3.27 10.49
CA ILE A 130 3.18 2.69 9.26
C ILE A 130 3.45 3.77 8.22
N LEU A 131 2.51 4.67 8.00
CA LEU A 131 2.63 5.70 6.96
C LEU A 131 3.38 6.94 7.43
N GLY A 132 3.73 7.04 8.73
CA GLY A 132 4.38 8.22 9.28
C GLY A 132 3.49 9.44 9.24
N LYS A 133 2.20 9.26 9.52
CA LYS A 133 1.18 10.31 9.51
C LYS A 133 0.51 10.40 10.87
N SER A 134 -0.22 11.50 11.11
CA SER A 134 -1.06 11.60 12.30
C SER A 134 -2.33 10.76 12.13
N GLN A 135 -2.94 10.39 13.23
CA GLN A 135 -4.22 9.67 13.18
C GLN A 135 -5.30 10.52 12.50
N GLY A 136 -5.30 11.82 12.75
CA GLY A 136 -6.22 12.75 12.06
C GLY A 136 -6.00 12.76 10.56
N GLY A 137 -4.75 12.72 10.13
CA GLY A 137 -4.40 12.62 8.71
C GLY A 137 -4.91 11.34 8.07
N VAL A 138 -4.77 10.21 8.77
CA VAL A 138 -5.29 8.92 8.29
C VAL A 138 -6.82 8.96 8.18
N LYS A 139 -7.50 9.49 9.21
CA LYS A 139 -8.96 9.62 9.20
C LYS A 139 -9.44 10.50 8.04
N SER A 140 -8.75 11.62 7.80
CA SER A 140 -9.07 12.50 6.67
C SER A 140 -8.93 11.79 5.33
N ARG A 141 -7.87 11.02 5.16
CA ARG A 141 -7.66 10.26 3.92
C ARG A 141 -8.73 9.19 3.72
N LEU A 142 -9.10 8.48 4.79
CA LEU A 142 -10.16 7.48 4.73
C LEU A 142 -11.50 8.14 4.36
N PHE A 143 -11.80 9.28 4.96
CA PHE A 143 -13.03 10.01 4.68
C PHE A 143 -13.10 10.41 3.21
N ARG A 144 -12.01 10.98 2.67
CA ARG A 144 -11.95 11.40 1.26
C ARG A 144 -11.99 10.21 0.31
N ALA A 145 -11.28 9.13 0.67
CA ALA A 145 -11.30 7.90 -0.12
C ALA A 145 -12.69 7.33 -0.24
N ARG A 146 -13.43 7.28 0.88
CA ARG A 146 -14.83 6.80 0.89
C ARG A 146 -15.72 7.65 -0.01
N GLY A 147 -15.52 8.98 0.02
CA GLY A 147 -16.26 9.88 -0.85
C GLY A 147 -16.01 9.63 -2.32
N LEU A 148 -14.76 9.47 -2.69
CA LEU A 148 -14.37 9.17 -4.07
C LEU A 148 -14.89 7.81 -4.53
N LEU A 149 -14.83 6.81 -3.66
CA LEU A 149 -15.37 5.48 -3.96
C LEU A 149 -16.88 5.53 -4.19
N ARG A 150 -17.58 6.30 -3.36
CA ARG A 150 -19.03 6.48 -3.50
C ARG A 150 -19.38 7.14 -4.83
N GLU A 151 -18.69 8.21 -5.18
CA GLU A 151 -18.88 8.90 -6.47
C GLU A 151 -18.64 7.96 -7.64
N TRP A 152 -17.56 7.19 -7.58
CA TRP A 152 -17.21 6.24 -8.63
C TRP A 152 -18.28 5.16 -8.78
N MET A 153 -18.76 4.61 -7.67
CA MET A 153 -19.79 3.57 -7.66
C MET A 153 -21.12 4.10 -8.21
N GLU A 154 -21.49 5.33 -7.89
CA GLU A 154 -22.70 5.95 -8.44
C GLU A 154 -22.61 6.17 -9.94
N ALA A 155 -21.47 6.67 -10.41
CA ALA A 155 -21.22 6.84 -11.85
C ALA A 155 -21.28 5.50 -12.59
N ASP A 156 -20.69 4.45 -12.04
CA ASP A 156 -20.72 3.12 -12.62
C ASP A 156 -22.14 2.56 -12.67
N LYS A 157 -22.92 2.80 -11.64
CA LYS A 157 -24.35 2.42 -11.60
C LYS A 157 -25.13 3.09 -12.73
N ASP A 158 -24.92 4.38 -12.94
CA ASP A 158 -25.60 5.14 -13.98
C ASP A 158 -25.26 4.59 -15.35
N VAL A 159 -24.00 4.27 -15.59
CA VAL A 159 -23.54 3.67 -16.84
C VAL A 159 -24.18 2.29 -17.06
N ARG A 160 -24.23 1.45 -16.02
CA ARG A 160 -24.80 0.11 -16.10
C ARG A 160 -26.29 0.10 -16.30
N HIS A 161 -26.99 1.12 -15.83
CA HIS A 161 -28.43 1.23 -15.95
C HIS A 161 -28.89 2.01 -17.18
N GLY A 162 -27.96 2.29 -18.10
CA GLY A 162 -28.31 2.88 -19.37
C GLY A 162 -28.70 4.34 -19.32
N LEU A 163 -28.23 5.04 -18.32
CA LEU A 163 -28.49 6.47 -18.18
C LEU A 163 -27.49 7.32 -18.96
#